data_784d52e667e1b1baf55cc97421f2acd7
#
_entry.id   784d52e667e1b1baf55cc97421f2acd7
#
_cell.length_a   1.000
_cell.length_b   1.000
_cell.length_c   1.000
_cell.angle_alpha   90.00
_cell.angle_beta   90.00
_cell.angle_gamma   90.00
#
_symmetry.space_group_name_H-M   'P 1'
#
loop_
_entity.id
_entity.type
_entity.pdbx_description
1 polymer ?
#
loop_
_entity_poly.entity_id
_entity_poly.type
_entity_poly.pdbx_seq_one_letter_code
_entity_poly.pdbx_strand_id
1 'polypeptide(L)'
;PDVLVISNHLNAGGSSGAEVIYALRNNDTLSKLILENLSKEGQSIRKAYQRRLPSDNSKDYYFIHRNTGVTEPIIIEYGFLDNKGDAERIKNNWEKYAEAVVKAVAEYKNIPYGESISSITYTVQRGDTLWNIAKKFNTNVNEIKRLNNLKSNILYVGQTLRVPEYYKAEDTNISYVVKRGDSLYSIARQYGVNVNDLKRINNLTSDLLSIGQIINIPSSTTIVTPSEDDIINEENT
;
A
#
# COMPACT_ATOMS: atom_id res chain seq x y z
N PRO A 1 -7.65 9.56 6.55
CA PRO A 1 -8.27 8.30 6.14
C PRO A 1 -7.18 7.28 5.81
N ASP A 2 -7.38 6.01 6.26
CA ASP A 2 -6.37 4.96 6.06
C ASP A 2 -6.48 4.31 4.67
N VAL A 3 -7.57 4.57 3.97
CA VAL A 3 -7.85 3.99 2.65
C VAL A 3 -7.65 5.04 1.55
N LEU A 4 -6.79 4.72 0.59
CA LEU A 4 -6.63 5.45 -0.66
C LEU A 4 -7.49 4.81 -1.75
N VAL A 5 -8.13 5.64 -2.57
CA VAL A 5 -8.83 5.20 -3.78
C VAL A 5 -8.20 5.89 -4.96
N ILE A 6 -7.50 5.14 -5.81
CA ILE A 6 -6.78 5.66 -6.96
C ILE A 6 -7.50 5.26 -8.24
N SER A 7 -7.88 6.23 -9.05
CA SER A 7 -8.47 6.04 -10.37
C SER A 7 -7.50 6.51 -11.44
N ASN A 8 -7.05 5.58 -12.29
CA ASN A 8 -6.07 5.85 -13.34
C ASN A 8 -6.76 6.12 -14.66
N HIS A 9 -6.44 7.23 -15.30
CA HIS A 9 -7.07 7.72 -16.51
C HIS A 9 -6.06 8.30 -17.51
N LEU A 10 -6.55 8.49 -18.72
CA LEU A 10 -5.91 9.24 -19.78
C LEU A 10 -6.86 10.35 -20.23
N ASN A 11 -6.39 11.57 -20.25
CA ASN A 11 -7.19 12.75 -20.57
C ASN A 11 -7.34 12.93 -22.10
N ALA A 12 -8.24 13.82 -22.49
CA ALA A 12 -8.41 14.34 -23.85
C ALA A 12 -8.89 15.81 -23.78
N GLY A 13 -8.67 16.59 -24.82
CA GLY A 13 -9.12 17.97 -24.87
C GLY A 13 -8.05 18.99 -25.28
N GLY A 14 -7.06 18.55 -26.09
CA GLY A 14 -6.10 19.42 -26.76
C GLY A 14 -5.06 20.08 -25.85
N SER A 15 -4.74 19.48 -24.71
CA SER A 15 -3.71 19.97 -23.79
C SER A 15 -2.54 18.99 -23.69
N SER A 16 -1.67 19.13 -22.69
CA SER A 16 -0.55 18.22 -22.45
C SER A 16 -0.16 18.17 -20.97
N GLY A 17 0.51 17.07 -20.58
CA GLY A 17 1.05 16.87 -19.25
C GLY A 17 0.08 16.18 -18.29
N ALA A 18 0.65 15.50 -17.29
CA ALA A 18 -0.11 14.79 -16.27
C ALA A 18 -0.82 15.76 -15.32
N GLU A 19 -2.00 15.36 -14.89
CA GLU A 19 -2.80 16.06 -13.88
C GLU A 19 -3.18 15.09 -12.77
N VAL A 20 -3.30 15.57 -11.53
CA VAL A 20 -3.88 14.81 -10.43
C VAL A 20 -5.00 15.61 -9.79
N ILE A 21 -6.18 14.99 -9.70
CA ILE A 21 -7.37 15.62 -9.12
C ILE A 21 -7.64 14.97 -7.77
N TYR A 22 -7.74 15.77 -6.73
CA TYR A 22 -7.99 15.30 -5.36
C TYR A 22 -9.30 15.87 -4.82
N ALA A 23 -9.90 15.16 -3.86
CA ALA A 23 -11.18 15.54 -3.29
C ALA A 23 -11.10 16.81 -2.44
N LEU A 24 -12.21 17.56 -2.33
CA LEU A 24 -12.28 18.80 -1.55
C LEU A 24 -11.94 18.61 -0.07
N ARG A 25 -12.15 17.41 0.47
CA ARG A 25 -11.84 17.03 1.86
C ARG A 25 -10.37 16.69 2.11
N ASN A 26 -9.56 16.58 1.07
CA ASN A 26 -8.16 16.18 1.15
C ASN A 26 -7.23 17.36 0.83
N ASN A 27 -5.97 17.26 1.24
CA ASN A 27 -4.91 18.18 0.81
C ASN A 27 -4.23 17.68 -0.46
N ASP A 28 -3.31 18.46 -1.00
CA ASP A 28 -2.62 18.18 -2.26
C ASP A 28 -1.28 17.42 -2.11
N THR A 29 -0.93 16.98 -0.91
CA THR A 29 0.39 16.38 -0.63
C THR A 29 0.65 15.16 -1.51
N LEU A 30 -0.23 14.16 -1.48
CA LEU A 30 -0.09 12.96 -2.31
C LEU A 30 -0.11 13.30 -3.81
N SER A 31 -0.98 14.20 -4.22
CA SER A 31 -1.11 14.62 -5.62
C SER A 31 0.17 15.28 -6.15
N LYS A 32 0.84 16.10 -5.34
CA LYS A 32 2.13 16.70 -5.67
C LYS A 32 3.24 15.67 -5.75
N LEU A 33 3.31 14.73 -4.78
CA LEU A 33 4.28 13.64 -4.81
C LEU A 33 4.14 12.77 -6.07
N ILE A 34 2.91 12.45 -6.47
CA ILE A 34 2.66 11.70 -7.71
C ILE A 34 3.19 12.46 -8.92
N LEU A 35 2.85 13.74 -9.07
CA LEU A 35 3.32 14.55 -10.20
C LEU A 35 4.84 14.68 -10.21
N GLU A 36 5.46 14.88 -9.05
CA GLU A 36 6.92 14.97 -8.92
C GLU A 36 7.59 13.66 -9.35
N ASN A 37 7.09 12.50 -8.89
CA ASN A 37 7.66 11.21 -9.28
C ASN A 37 7.42 10.91 -10.77
N LEU A 38 6.28 11.25 -11.35
CA LEU A 38 6.04 11.14 -12.80
C LEU A 38 7.01 12.02 -13.60
N SER A 39 7.29 13.23 -13.11
CA SER A 39 8.25 14.14 -13.73
C SER A 39 9.67 13.58 -13.74
N LYS A 40 10.10 12.92 -12.65
CA LYS A 40 11.41 12.26 -12.56
C LYS A 40 11.57 11.14 -13.62
N GLU A 41 10.47 10.52 -14.01
CA GLU A 41 10.42 9.49 -15.07
C GLU A 41 10.18 10.07 -16.46
N GLY A 42 10.23 11.39 -16.60
CA GLY A 42 10.18 12.09 -17.90
C GLY A 42 8.79 12.46 -18.40
N GLN A 43 7.74 12.31 -17.57
CA GLN A 43 6.42 12.82 -17.94
C GLN A 43 6.35 14.33 -17.71
N SER A 44 5.77 15.05 -18.67
CA SER A 44 5.40 16.46 -18.49
C SER A 44 4.31 16.54 -17.43
N ILE A 45 4.43 17.48 -16.51
CA ILE A 45 3.41 17.71 -15.49
C ILE A 45 2.64 19.01 -15.77
N ARG A 46 1.38 19.03 -15.39
CA ARG A 46 0.53 20.22 -15.57
C ARG A 46 0.08 20.77 -14.22
N LYS A 47 -0.72 20.05 -13.43
CA LYS A 47 -1.21 20.54 -12.14
C LYS A 47 -1.82 19.47 -11.25
N ALA A 48 -1.81 19.73 -9.94
CA ALA A 48 -2.71 19.12 -8.98
C ALA A 48 -3.84 20.09 -8.66
N TYR A 49 -5.10 19.63 -8.64
CA TYR A 49 -6.24 20.54 -8.40
C TYR A 49 -7.48 19.82 -7.88
N GLN A 50 -8.39 20.63 -7.34
CA GLN A 50 -9.74 20.21 -6.95
C GLN A 50 -10.73 20.74 -7.99
N ARG A 51 -11.82 20.02 -8.23
CA ARG A 51 -12.88 20.46 -9.12
C ARG A 51 -14.23 20.40 -8.41
N ARG A 52 -14.89 21.53 -8.36
CA ARG A 52 -16.21 21.68 -7.73
C ARG A 52 -17.33 21.44 -8.72
N LEU A 53 -18.44 20.89 -8.23
CA LEU A 53 -19.65 20.69 -9.03
C LEU A 53 -20.25 22.08 -9.39
N PRO A 54 -20.50 22.41 -10.67
CA PRO A 54 -21.02 23.72 -11.06
C PRO A 54 -22.37 24.08 -10.43
N SER A 55 -23.21 23.08 -10.17
CA SER A 55 -24.52 23.27 -9.54
C SER A 55 -24.49 23.37 -8.00
N ASP A 56 -23.35 22.99 -7.38
CA ASP A 56 -23.17 23.00 -5.93
C ASP A 56 -21.68 23.03 -5.57
N ASN A 57 -21.15 24.23 -5.34
CA ASN A 57 -19.73 24.44 -5.05
C ASN A 57 -19.23 23.82 -3.73
N SER A 58 -20.12 23.31 -2.89
CA SER A 58 -19.73 22.55 -1.69
C SER A 58 -19.37 21.10 -1.99
N LYS A 59 -19.65 20.62 -3.20
CA LYS A 59 -19.46 19.22 -3.61
C LYS A 59 -18.36 19.09 -4.66
N ASP A 60 -17.66 17.96 -4.60
CA ASP A 60 -16.72 17.56 -5.64
C ASP A 60 -17.43 17.34 -6.99
N TYR A 61 -16.76 17.67 -8.08
CA TYR A 61 -17.26 17.43 -9.44
C TYR A 61 -17.38 15.94 -9.76
N TYR A 62 -16.36 15.16 -9.40
CA TYR A 62 -16.28 13.75 -9.77
C TYR A 62 -17.07 12.83 -8.82
N PHE A 63 -17.75 11.85 -9.40
CA PHE A 63 -18.55 10.86 -8.66
C PHE A 63 -17.70 10.09 -7.64
N ILE A 64 -16.51 9.63 -8.04
CA ILE A 64 -15.59 8.90 -7.15
C ILE A 64 -15.21 9.73 -5.91
N HIS A 65 -15.04 11.03 -6.06
CA HIS A 65 -14.74 11.91 -4.92
C HIS A 65 -15.93 12.06 -3.97
N ARG A 66 -17.17 12.05 -4.49
CA ARG A 66 -18.38 12.18 -3.66
C ARG A 66 -18.77 10.91 -2.92
N ASN A 67 -18.55 9.74 -3.55
CA ASN A 67 -19.21 8.49 -3.13
C ASN A 67 -18.28 7.45 -2.51
N THR A 68 -17.05 7.80 -2.19
CA THR A 68 -16.08 6.93 -1.53
C THR A 68 -16.01 7.17 0.00
N GLY A 69 -17.00 7.81 0.58
CA GLY A 69 -17.10 8.03 2.03
C GLY A 69 -15.90 8.81 2.59
N VAL A 70 -15.33 8.32 3.67
CA VAL A 70 -14.20 8.96 4.38
C VAL A 70 -12.82 8.62 3.80
N THR A 71 -12.75 7.95 2.66
CA THR A 71 -11.49 7.60 2.01
C THR A 71 -10.78 8.82 1.42
N GLU A 72 -9.56 8.66 0.96
CA GLU A 72 -8.79 9.66 0.23
C GLU A 72 -8.76 9.31 -1.28
N PRO A 73 -9.76 9.76 -2.07
CA PRO A 73 -9.81 9.46 -3.49
C PRO A 73 -9.00 10.47 -4.28
N ILE A 74 -8.27 9.94 -5.27
CA ILE A 74 -7.57 10.72 -6.28
C ILE A 74 -7.84 10.17 -7.67
N ILE A 75 -7.80 11.03 -8.66
CA ILE A 75 -7.83 10.69 -10.08
C ILE A 75 -6.49 11.11 -10.67
N ILE A 76 -5.81 10.19 -11.32
CA ILE A 76 -4.55 10.44 -12.02
C ILE A 76 -4.82 10.44 -13.51
N GLU A 77 -4.60 11.56 -14.17
CA GLU A 77 -4.61 11.72 -15.62
C GLU A 77 -3.15 11.72 -16.08
N TYR A 78 -2.66 10.62 -16.63
CA TYR A 78 -1.24 10.48 -17.00
C TYR A 78 -0.80 11.37 -18.15
N GLY A 79 -1.72 11.94 -18.89
CA GLY A 79 -1.49 12.83 -20.01
C GLY A 79 -2.67 12.81 -20.98
N PHE A 80 -2.54 13.51 -22.10
CA PHE A 80 -3.61 13.69 -23.08
C PHE A 80 -3.38 12.75 -24.29
N LEU A 81 -4.36 11.87 -24.58
CA LEU A 81 -4.27 10.92 -25.72
C LEU A 81 -4.25 11.62 -27.08
N ASP A 82 -4.91 12.76 -27.18
CA ASP A 82 -4.92 13.61 -28.38
C ASP A 82 -3.67 14.48 -28.52
N ASN A 83 -2.76 14.43 -27.56
CA ASN A 83 -1.42 15.01 -27.65
C ASN A 83 -0.41 13.93 -28.01
N LYS A 84 0.18 14.03 -29.20
CA LYS A 84 1.13 13.03 -29.72
C LYS A 84 2.31 12.80 -28.78
N GLY A 85 2.86 13.87 -28.18
CA GLY A 85 4.00 13.76 -27.25
C GLY A 85 3.63 13.02 -25.96
N ASP A 86 2.45 13.29 -25.38
CA ASP A 86 1.97 12.56 -24.20
C ASP A 86 1.69 11.11 -24.54
N ALA A 87 0.99 10.84 -25.64
CA ALA A 87 0.65 9.50 -26.06
C ALA A 87 1.89 8.63 -26.30
N GLU A 88 2.93 9.18 -26.93
CA GLU A 88 4.21 8.49 -27.13
C GLU A 88 4.95 8.24 -25.82
N ARG A 89 5.02 9.23 -24.91
CA ARG A 89 5.66 9.07 -23.60
C ARG A 89 4.95 7.98 -22.77
N ILE A 90 3.63 8.01 -22.72
CA ILE A 90 2.83 7.03 -21.97
C ILE A 90 3.03 5.62 -22.55
N LYS A 91 2.92 5.47 -23.88
CA LYS A 91 3.12 4.18 -24.55
C LYS A 91 4.49 3.56 -24.26
N ASN A 92 5.52 4.40 -24.22
CA ASN A 92 6.91 3.91 -24.08
C ASN A 92 7.36 3.77 -22.62
N ASN A 93 6.66 4.38 -21.65
CA ASN A 93 7.09 4.44 -20.25
C ASN A 93 5.98 4.11 -19.23
N TRP A 94 4.89 3.48 -19.64
CA TRP A 94 3.76 3.22 -18.73
C TRP A 94 4.16 2.43 -17.47
N GLU A 95 5.11 1.48 -17.57
CA GLU A 95 5.63 0.72 -16.42
C GLU A 95 6.36 1.64 -15.44
N LYS A 96 7.19 2.57 -15.94
CA LYS A 96 7.89 3.55 -15.11
C LYS A 96 6.92 4.51 -14.44
N TYR A 97 5.84 4.89 -15.14
CA TYR A 97 4.83 5.79 -14.57
C TYR A 97 3.99 5.08 -13.50
N ALA A 98 3.66 3.80 -13.70
CA ALA A 98 3.01 3.01 -12.67
C ALA A 98 3.90 2.89 -11.43
N GLU A 99 5.20 2.61 -11.62
CA GLU A 99 6.19 2.55 -10.56
C GLU A 99 6.35 3.90 -9.83
N ALA A 100 6.35 5.01 -10.56
CA ALA A 100 6.42 6.36 -10.00
C ALA A 100 5.24 6.66 -9.07
N VAL A 101 4.03 6.22 -9.43
CA VAL A 101 2.85 6.36 -8.58
C VAL A 101 2.97 5.51 -7.32
N VAL A 102 3.44 4.27 -7.44
CA VAL A 102 3.65 3.39 -6.27
C VAL A 102 4.69 3.99 -5.32
N LYS A 103 5.79 4.53 -5.84
CA LYS A 103 6.81 5.25 -5.03
C LYS A 103 6.20 6.44 -4.28
N ALA A 104 5.42 7.26 -4.97
CA ALA A 104 4.76 8.42 -4.37
C ALA A 104 3.79 8.01 -3.25
N VAL A 105 3.03 6.94 -3.45
CA VAL A 105 2.12 6.39 -2.42
C VAL A 105 2.90 5.86 -1.23
N ALA A 106 3.98 5.13 -1.48
CA ALA A 106 4.84 4.59 -0.42
C ALA A 106 5.47 5.71 0.42
N GLU A 107 6.01 6.75 -0.23
CA GLU A 107 6.54 7.94 0.43
C GLU A 107 5.46 8.64 1.25
N TYR A 108 4.28 8.84 0.69
CA TYR A 108 3.15 9.46 1.39
C TYR A 108 2.68 8.68 2.62
N LYS A 109 2.71 7.36 2.54
CA LYS A 109 2.35 6.45 3.64
C LYS A 109 3.52 6.12 4.57
N ASN A 110 4.70 6.69 4.32
CA ASN A 110 5.91 6.42 5.08
C ASN A 110 6.31 4.92 5.07
N ILE A 111 6.07 4.28 3.92
CA ILE A 111 6.36 2.86 3.68
C ILE A 111 7.68 2.78 2.91
N PRO A 112 8.69 2.04 3.39
CA PRO A 112 9.92 1.83 2.63
C PRO A 112 9.62 1.22 1.26
N TYR A 113 10.03 1.91 0.19
CA TYR A 113 9.85 1.45 -1.18
C TYR A 113 11.02 1.86 -2.08
N GLY A 114 11.57 0.93 -2.83
CA GLY A 114 12.60 1.24 -3.84
C GLY A 114 14.00 1.51 -3.27
N GLU A 115 14.19 1.60 -1.98
CA GLU A 115 15.52 1.42 -1.39
C GLU A 115 15.93 -0.03 -1.65
N SER A 116 17.22 -0.25 -1.88
CA SER A 116 17.75 -1.60 -2.04
C SER A 116 17.43 -2.37 -0.76
N ILE A 117 16.29 -3.08 -0.77
CA ILE A 117 15.96 -3.99 0.33
C ILE A 117 17.15 -4.92 0.40
N SER A 118 17.91 -4.84 1.49
CA SER A 118 18.96 -5.80 1.72
C SER A 118 18.32 -7.17 1.56
N SER A 119 18.88 -7.98 0.70
CA SER A 119 18.31 -9.30 0.42
C SER A 119 19.24 -10.35 1.00
N ILE A 120 18.64 -11.29 1.74
CA ILE A 120 19.34 -12.48 2.20
C ILE A 120 19.10 -13.63 1.22
N THR A 121 19.96 -14.62 1.30
CA THR A 121 19.87 -15.84 0.50
C THR A 121 19.07 -16.89 1.26
N TYR A 122 18.05 -17.47 0.62
CA TYR A 122 17.26 -18.56 1.12
C TYR A 122 17.39 -19.78 0.20
N THR A 123 17.68 -20.95 0.76
CA THR A 123 17.72 -22.21 0.02
C THR A 123 16.38 -22.92 0.13
N VAL A 124 15.73 -23.15 -1.03
CA VAL A 124 14.42 -23.81 -1.13
C VAL A 124 14.48 -25.23 -0.52
N GLN A 125 13.57 -25.49 0.40
CA GLN A 125 13.43 -26.77 1.08
C GLN A 125 12.32 -27.62 0.45
N ARG A 126 12.29 -28.90 0.77
CA ARG A 126 11.21 -29.80 0.34
C ARG A 126 9.87 -29.33 0.92
N GLY A 127 8.87 -29.13 0.05
CA GLY A 127 7.55 -28.65 0.44
C GLY A 127 7.40 -27.13 0.36
N ASP A 128 8.47 -26.39 0.01
CA ASP A 128 8.37 -24.95 -0.18
C ASP A 128 7.58 -24.59 -1.44
N THR A 129 6.85 -23.50 -1.29
CA THR A 129 6.20 -22.78 -2.39
C THR A 129 6.58 -21.31 -2.30
N LEU A 130 6.47 -20.56 -3.40
CA LEU A 130 6.70 -19.12 -3.35
C LEU A 130 5.79 -18.41 -2.34
N TRP A 131 4.57 -18.95 -2.13
CA TRP A 131 3.61 -18.38 -1.18
C TRP A 131 4.07 -18.55 0.28
N ASN A 132 4.45 -19.77 0.70
CA ASN A 132 4.89 -19.97 2.08
C ASN A 132 6.26 -19.34 2.36
N ILE A 133 7.15 -19.25 1.36
CA ILE A 133 8.39 -18.48 1.47
C ILE A 133 8.08 -17.00 1.63
N ALA A 134 7.16 -16.45 0.81
CA ALA A 134 6.74 -15.05 0.92
C ALA A 134 6.18 -14.75 2.33
N LYS A 135 5.32 -15.62 2.85
CA LYS A 135 4.78 -15.50 4.21
C LYS A 135 5.89 -15.57 5.27
N LYS A 136 6.85 -16.52 5.12
CA LYS A 136 7.98 -16.68 6.03
C LYS A 136 8.86 -15.44 6.14
N PHE A 137 9.06 -14.74 5.02
CA PHE A 137 9.90 -13.55 4.92
C PHE A 137 9.10 -12.24 4.90
N ASN A 138 7.82 -12.27 5.30
CA ASN A 138 6.92 -11.12 5.35
C ASN A 138 6.94 -10.29 4.06
N THR A 139 6.86 -10.96 2.92
CA THR A 139 6.87 -10.36 1.57
C THR A 139 5.76 -10.97 0.73
N ASN A 140 5.72 -10.67 -0.54
CA ASN A 140 4.78 -11.25 -1.47
C ASN A 140 5.48 -12.03 -2.60
N VAL A 141 4.71 -12.91 -3.26
CA VAL A 141 5.21 -13.77 -4.34
C VAL A 141 5.83 -12.97 -5.48
N ASN A 142 5.23 -11.83 -5.83
CA ASN A 142 5.70 -10.99 -6.94
C ASN A 142 7.07 -10.39 -6.62
N GLU A 143 7.30 -9.97 -5.38
CA GLU A 143 8.57 -9.42 -4.94
C GLU A 143 9.69 -10.48 -4.98
N ILE A 144 9.43 -11.71 -4.51
CA ILE A 144 10.39 -12.82 -4.62
C ILE A 144 10.69 -13.10 -6.09
N LYS A 145 9.66 -13.13 -6.94
CA LYS A 145 9.85 -13.33 -8.40
C LYS A 145 10.68 -12.23 -9.02
N ARG A 146 10.43 -10.97 -8.66
CA ARG A 146 11.17 -9.79 -9.12
C ARG A 146 12.65 -9.87 -8.74
N LEU A 147 12.95 -10.14 -7.48
CA LEU A 147 14.33 -10.25 -6.96
C LEU A 147 15.14 -11.37 -7.61
N ASN A 148 14.47 -12.40 -8.11
CA ASN A 148 15.09 -13.61 -8.67
C ASN A 148 14.85 -13.78 -10.17
N ASN A 149 14.21 -12.82 -10.84
CA ASN A 149 13.85 -12.88 -12.27
C ASN A 149 13.05 -14.16 -12.64
N LEU A 150 12.19 -14.66 -11.71
CA LEU A 150 11.42 -15.88 -11.94
C LEU A 150 10.26 -15.62 -12.90
N LYS A 151 10.17 -16.44 -13.95
CA LYS A 151 9.07 -16.39 -14.93
C LYS A 151 7.88 -17.26 -14.57
N SER A 152 8.05 -18.20 -13.64
CA SER A 152 7.01 -19.12 -13.17
C SER A 152 7.00 -19.20 -11.64
N ASN A 153 6.07 -19.97 -11.08
CA ASN A 153 6.01 -20.26 -9.65
C ASN A 153 6.71 -21.56 -9.26
N ILE A 154 7.33 -22.24 -10.23
CA ILE A 154 8.00 -23.53 -10.00
C ILE A 154 9.32 -23.27 -9.26
N LEU A 155 9.53 -24.03 -8.20
CA LEU A 155 10.76 -24.03 -7.40
C LEU A 155 11.37 -25.44 -7.39
N TYR A 156 12.69 -25.49 -7.26
CA TYR A 156 13.43 -26.73 -7.11
C TYR A 156 14.10 -26.78 -5.74
N VAL A 157 14.02 -27.93 -5.07
CA VAL A 157 14.74 -28.15 -3.79
C VAL A 157 16.23 -27.89 -3.99
N GLY A 158 16.83 -27.11 -3.11
CA GLY A 158 18.20 -26.66 -3.22
C GLY A 158 18.39 -25.39 -4.05
N GLN A 159 17.37 -24.90 -4.74
CA GLN A 159 17.42 -23.61 -5.43
C GLN A 159 17.67 -22.48 -4.45
N THR A 160 18.58 -21.57 -4.79
CA THR A 160 18.86 -20.38 -3.98
C THR A 160 17.98 -19.23 -4.45
N LEU A 161 17.28 -18.61 -3.54
CA LEU A 161 16.46 -17.42 -3.76
C LEU A 161 17.00 -16.24 -2.96
N ARG A 162 17.02 -15.06 -3.58
CA ARG A 162 17.13 -13.79 -2.87
C ARG A 162 15.76 -13.46 -2.33
N VAL A 163 15.64 -13.28 -1.02
CA VAL A 163 14.42 -12.85 -0.35
C VAL A 163 14.70 -11.53 0.37
N PRO A 164 13.72 -10.63 0.48
CA PRO A 164 13.93 -9.39 1.20
C PRO A 164 14.42 -9.67 2.61
N GLU A 165 15.51 -9.04 3.01
CA GLU A 165 15.83 -8.89 4.41
C GLU A 165 14.94 -7.77 4.93
N TYR A 166 13.76 -8.13 5.42
CA TYR A 166 13.04 -7.14 6.21
C TYR A 166 13.88 -6.87 7.46
N TYR A 167 14.43 -5.68 7.51
CA TYR A 167 14.84 -5.14 8.78
C TYR A 167 13.61 -5.29 9.69
N LYS A 168 13.67 -6.21 10.65
CA LYS A 168 12.96 -5.97 11.88
C LYS A 168 13.48 -4.62 12.32
N ALA A 169 12.70 -3.56 12.13
CA ALA A 169 12.90 -2.37 12.95
C ALA A 169 13.11 -2.95 14.34
N GLU A 170 14.26 -2.63 14.95
CA GLU A 170 14.59 -3.17 16.27
C GLU A 170 13.32 -3.16 17.08
N ASP A 171 12.98 -4.28 17.69
CA ASP A 171 11.72 -4.50 18.42
C ASP A 171 11.51 -3.35 19.43
N THR A 172 11.13 -2.18 18.94
CA THR A 172 10.58 -1.11 19.77
C THR A 172 9.13 -1.47 20.05
N ASN A 173 8.93 -2.70 20.57
CA ASN A 173 7.66 -3.09 21.10
C ASN A 173 7.34 -2.20 22.29
N ILE A 174 6.24 -1.47 22.20
CA ILE A 174 5.72 -0.72 23.33
C ILE A 174 5.14 -1.74 24.30
N SER A 175 5.72 -1.87 25.48
CA SER A 175 5.11 -2.69 26.54
C SER A 175 3.89 -1.97 27.09
N TYR A 176 2.73 -2.63 26.97
CA TYR A 176 1.44 -2.12 27.46
C TYR A 176 0.93 -3.00 28.59
N VAL A 177 0.53 -2.38 29.69
CA VAL A 177 -0.11 -3.07 30.81
C VAL A 177 -1.63 -3.01 30.64
N VAL A 178 -2.26 -4.19 30.52
CA VAL A 178 -3.70 -4.33 30.33
C VAL A 178 -4.46 -3.75 31.52
N LYS A 179 -5.41 -2.88 31.26
CA LYS A 179 -6.25 -2.18 32.23
C LYS A 179 -7.67 -2.77 32.25
N ARG A 180 -8.42 -2.44 33.28
CA ARG A 180 -9.84 -2.83 33.37
C ARG A 180 -10.63 -2.22 32.20
N GLY A 181 -11.33 -3.07 31.47
CA GLY A 181 -12.12 -2.67 30.29
C GLY A 181 -11.38 -2.80 28.96
N ASP A 182 -10.09 -3.17 28.99
CA ASP A 182 -9.35 -3.42 27.77
C ASP A 182 -9.75 -4.75 27.12
N SER A 183 -9.67 -4.76 25.81
CA SER A 183 -9.75 -5.94 24.96
C SER A 183 -8.63 -5.89 23.92
N LEU A 184 -8.28 -7.01 23.31
CA LEU A 184 -7.33 -7.02 22.20
C LEU A 184 -7.73 -6.06 21.10
N TYR A 185 -9.04 -5.97 20.80
CA TYR A 185 -9.56 -5.06 19.78
C TYR A 185 -9.39 -3.58 20.16
N SER A 186 -9.74 -3.20 21.41
CA SER A 186 -9.59 -1.81 21.86
C SER A 186 -8.13 -1.36 21.87
N ILE A 187 -7.23 -2.25 22.30
CA ILE A 187 -5.78 -1.97 22.32
C ILE A 187 -5.23 -1.89 20.89
N ALA A 188 -5.57 -2.86 20.03
CA ALA A 188 -5.16 -2.85 18.62
C ALA A 188 -5.60 -1.56 17.92
N ARG A 189 -6.85 -1.14 18.13
CA ARG A 189 -7.38 0.11 17.58
C ARG A 189 -6.67 1.35 18.13
N GLN A 190 -6.36 1.38 19.42
CA GLN A 190 -5.66 2.50 20.08
C GLN A 190 -4.28 2.72 19.49
N TYR A 191 -3.57 1.65 19.15
CA TYR A 191 -2.20 1.68 18.64
C TYR A 191 -2.10 1.52 17.13
N GLY A 192 -3.22 1.41 16.41
CA GLY A 192 -3.25 1.28 14.96
C GLY A 192 -2.63 -0.02 14.44
N VAL A 193 -2.72 -1.11 15.21
CA VAL A 193 -2.15 -2.43 14.87
C VAL A 193 -3.27 -3.44 14.65
N ASN A 194 -2.96 -4.54 13.93
CA ASN A 194 -3.92 -5.62 13.72
C ASN A 194 -4.00 -6.53 14.94
N VAL A 195 -5.22 -6.99 15.29
CA VAL A 195 -5.46 -7.90 16.42
C VAL A 195 -4.68 -9.21 16.28
N ASN A 196 -4.60 -9.78 15.08
CA ASN A 196 -3.89 -11.02 14.83
C ASN A 196 -2.37 -10.86 15.01
N ASP A 197 -1.80 -9.71 14.63
CA ASP A 197 -0.40 -9.40 14.89
C ASP A 197 -0.15 -9.24 16.38
N LEU A 198 -1.06 -8.55 17.09
CA LEU A 198 -0.98 -8.41 18.53
C LEU A 198 -1.02 -9.78 19.24
N LYS A 199 -1.89 -10.70 18.79
CA LYS A 199 -1.93 -12.08 19.27
C LYS A 199 -0.63 -12.82 18.98
N ARG A 200 -0.16 -12.74 17.74
CA ARG A 200 1.03 -13.47 17.27
C ARG A 200 2.30 -13.08 18.04
N ILE A 201 2.57 -11.79 18.20
CA ILE A 201 3.80 -11.34 18.90
C ILE A 201 3.78 -11.64 20.41
N ASN A 202 2.57 -11.78 20.98
CA ASN A 202 2.37 -12.10 22.40
C ASN A 202 2.09 -13.57 22.65
N ASN A 203 2.14 -14.42 21.62
CA ASN A 203 1.82 -15.87 21.69
C ASN A 203 0.44 -16.14 22.33
N LEU A 204 -0.55 -15.27 22.05
CA LEU A 204 -1.89 -15.42 22.61
C LEU A 204 -2.71 -16.42 21.78
N THR A 205 -3.24 -17.43 22.44
CA THR A 205 -4.10 -18.46 21.84
C THR A 205 -5.59 -18.13 21.97
N SER A 206 -5.95 -17.13 22.79
CA SER A 206 -7.32 -16.65 22.99
C SER A 206 -7.37 -15.11 22.98
N ASP A 207 -8.58 -14.56 22.95
CA ASP A 207 -8.78 -13.11 22.99
C ASP A 207 -8.90 -12.57 24.42
N LEU A 208 -8.84 -13.46 25.41
CA LEU A 208 -8.94 -13.09 26.82
C LEU A 208 -7.64 -12.47 27.33
N LEU A 209 -7.76 -11.31 27.94
CA LEU A 209 -6.66 -10.62 28.60
C LEU A 209 -6.93 -10.54 30.10
N SER A 210 -5.87 -10.61 30.91
CA SER A 210 -5.93 -10.39 32.34
C SER A 210 -5.52 -8.96 32.69
N ILE A 211 -6.21 -8.34 33.63
CA ILE A 211 -5.81 -7.02 34.12
C ILE A 211 -4.40 -7.14 34.73
N GLY A 212 -3.51 -6.21 34.36
CA GLY A 212 -2.10 -6.26 34.75
C GLY A 212 -1.20 -7.11 33.85
N GLN A 213 -1.76 -7.84 32.87
CA GLN A 213 -0.97 -8.57 31.88
C GLN A 213 -0.16 -7.56 31.05
N ILE A 214 1.12 -7.88 30.83
CA ILE A 214 1.96 -7.09 29.93
C ILE A 214 1.83 -7.70 28.54
N ILE A 215 1.50 -6.86 27.56
CA ILE A 215 1.50 -7.19 26.15
C ILE A 215 2.44 -6.28 25.39
N ASN A 216 3.12 -6.85 24.43
CA ASN A 216 3.96 -6.13 23.48
C ASN A 216 3.13 -5.65 22.31
N ILE A 217 3.17 -4.38 22.01
CA ILE A 217 2.49 -3.75 20.88
C ILE A 217 3.54 -3.46 19.81
N PRO A 218 3.42 -4.01 18.60
CA PRO A 218 4.36 -3.69 17.54
C PRO A 218 4.31 -2.19 17.25
N SER A 219 5.47 -1.54 17.13
CA SER A 219 5.51 -0.20 16.57
C SER A 219 4.93 -0.26 15.16
N SER A 220 3.92 0.56 14.90
CA SER A 220 3.10 0.54 13.70
C SER A 220 3.94 0.68 12.43
N THR A 221 4.30 -0.45 11.83
CA THR A 221 4.71 -0.54 10.43
C THR A 221 4.44 -1.96 9.92
N THR A 222 3.26 -2.50 10.15
CA THR A 222 2.86 -3.77 9.54
C THR A 222 1.63 -3.52 8.67
N ILE A 223 1.84 -3.49 7.37
CA ILE A 223 0.74 -3.55 6.41
C ILE A 223 0.18 -4.96 6.50
N VAL A 224 -1.03 -5.09 7.00
CA VAL A 224 -1.76 -6.35 7.01
C VAL A 224 -2.59 -6.42 5.75
N THR A 225 -2.24 -7.36 4.87
CA THR A 225 -3.22 -7.88 3.91
C THR A 225 -4.20 -8.76 4.68
N PRO A 226 -5.53 -8.63 4.48
CA PRO A 226 -6.50 -9.53 5.10
C PRO A 226 -6.18 -10.98 4.73
N SER A 227 -6.21 -11.90 5.70
CA SER A 227 -6.14 -13.33 5.44
C SER A 227 -7.44 -13.77 4.77
N GLU A 228 -7.38 -14.81 3.92
CA GLU A 228 -8.57 -15.38 3.26
C GLU A 228 -9.62 -15.86 4.28
N ASP A 229 -9.25 -16.10 5.53
CA ASP A 229 -10.14 -16.48 6.62
C ASP A 229 -11.06 -15.34 7.10
N ASP A 230 -10.71 -14.07 6.81
CA ASP A 230 -11.55 -12.91 7.17
C ASP A 230 -12.68 -12.65 6.14
N ILE A 231 -12.61 -13.27 4.96
CA ILE A 231 -13.57 -13.06 3.85
C ILE A 231 -14.77 -14.02 3.93
N ILE A 232 -14.66 -15.14 4.66
CA ILE A 232 -15.68 -16.20 4.66
C ILE A 232 -16.83 -15.95 5.65
N ASN A 233 -16.71 -14.98 6.56
CA ASN A 233 -17.71 -14.76 7.61
C ASN A 233 -18.76 -13.68 7.33
N GLU A 234 -18.74 -13.00 6.18
CA GLU A 234 -19.76 -11.98 5.84
C GLU A 234 -20.90 -12.48 4.92
N GLU A 235 -20.88 -13.74 4.44
CA GLU A 235 -21.97 -14.27 3.60
C GLU A 235 -23.05 -15.07 4.35
N ASN A 236 -23.02 -15.14 5.68
CA ASN A 236 -24.01 -15.88 6.48
C ASN A 236 -24.53 -15.08 7.70
N THR A 237 -25.07 -13.91 7.48
CA THR A 237 -26.05 -13.29 8.41
C THR A 237 -27.09 -12.50 7.65
#